data_633e09edf518246e8f03e0a99696b340
#
_entry.id   633e09edf518246e8f03e0a99696b340
#
_cell.length_a   1.000
_cell.length_b   1.000
_cell.length_c   1.000
_cell.angle_alpha   90.00
_cell.angle_beta   90.00
_cell.angle_gamma   90.00
#
_symmetry.space_group_name_H-M   'P 1'
#
loop_
_entity.id
_entity.type
_entity.pdbx_description
1 polymer ?
#
loop_
_entity_poly.entity_id
_entity_poly.type
_entity_poly.pdbx_seq_one_letter_code
_entity_poly.pdbx_strand_id
1 'polypeptide(L)'
;VHLGDDLDESGHGGYASKDAEQMGRVVNPKHEMVSLDDYRKRYATYRSDPDLKLLHQKKPMISVWDDHEFTNDSWQKGAQNHSKDEGTFANRKKSALQAYYEWMPIREKGRKDKIWRNFRVGNLINLMMLDTRSYERDKQLDIEKYFDGNSFNKNSYLKDINKPRKLLGKEQFNWIRTKVDSSFKWSIFGQQILIGPKYLPTIFKTVDKENFPKFLHKYLSLAGTD
;
A
#
# COMPACT_ATOMS: atom_id res chain seq x y z
N VAL A 1 1.29 -14.09 -7.59
CA VAL A 1 0.43 -13.13 -6.87
C VAL A 1 1.27 -11.94 -6.47
N HIS A 2 0.78 -10.74 -6.71
CA HIS A 2 1.42 -9.46 -6.38
C HIS A 2 0.46 -8.61 -5.55
N LEU A 3 0.93 -8.06 -4.44
CA LEU A 3 0.07 -7.41 -3.44
C LEU A 3 0.11 -5.89 -3.51
N GLY A 4 0.70 -5.32 -4.53
CA GLY A 4 0.85 -3.89 -4.76
C GLY A 4 2.30 -3.44 -4.72
N ASP A 5 2.53 -2.12 -4.77
CA ASP A 5 3.83 -1.48 -4.96
C ASP A 5 4.53 -1.96 -6.25
N ASP A 6 3.76 -2.07 -7.33
CA ASP A 6 4.30 -2.36 -8.66
C ASP A 6 5.12 -1.18 -9.22
N LEU A 7 4.97 -0.02 -8.62
CA LEU A 7 5.76 1.19 -8.83
C LEU A 7 5.76 2.05 -7.55
N ASP A 8 6.66 3.04 -7.49
CA ASP A 8 6.76 4.03 -6.42
C ASP A 8 6.57 5.43 -7.02
N GLU A 9 5.77 6.29 -6.38
CA GLU A 9 5.45 7.62 -6.87
C GLU A 9 6.57 8.63 -6.67
N SER A 10 7.55 8.35 -5.82
CA SER A 10 8.59 9.30 -5.46
C SER A 10 9.44 9.72 -6.66
N GLY A 11 9.91 10.96 -6.64
CA GLY A 11 10.83 11.49 -7.63
C GLY A 11 12.25 10.93 -7.48
N HIS A 12 13.12 11.29 -8.41
CA HIS A 12 14.55 10.99 -8.33
C HIS A 12 15.16 11.66 -7.09
N GLY A 13 15.91 10.90 -6.31
CA GLY A 13 16.38 11.31 -4.98
C GLY A 13 15.48 10.84 -3.83
N GLY A 14 14.32 10.27 -4.12
CA GLY A 14 13.45 9.62 -3.15
C GLY A 14 13.92 8.22 -2.77
N TYR A 15 12.96 7.36 -2.40
CA TYR A 15 13.25 6.01 -1.94
C TYR A 15 14.03 5.19 -2.98
N ALA A 16 15.05 4.42 -2.51
CA ALA A 16 15.87 3.49 -3.30
C ALA A 16 16.58 4.09 -4.54
N SER A 17 16.82 5.41 -4.59
CA SER A 17 17.42 6.07 -5.76
C SER A 17 18.94 6.22 -5.70
N LYS A 18 19.61 5.82 -4.61
CA LYS A 18 21.04 6.07 -4.35
C LYS A 18 21.95 5.61 -5.50
N ASP A 19 21.69 4.43 -6.06
CA ASP A 19 22.51 3.84 -7.11
C ASP A 19 21.77 3.77 -8.46
N ALA A 20 20.66 4.50 -8.60
CA ALA A 20 19.77 4.40 -9.77
C ALA A 20 20.46 4.77 -11.09
N GLU A 21 21.34 5.76 -11.08
CA GLU A 21 22.09 6.17 -12.28
C GLU A 21 23.08 5.08 -12.70
N GLN A 22 23.83 4.54 -11.75
CA GLN A 22 24.79 3.46 -12.02
C GLN A 22 24.10 2.19 -12.53
N MET A 23 22.89 1.91 -12.02
CA MET A 23 22.09 0.76 -12.41
C MET A 23 21.27 0.97 -13.69
N GLY A 24 21.28 2.18 -14.26
CA GLY A 24 20.41 2.53 -15.39
C GLY A 24 18.92 2.52 -15.06
N ARG A 25 18.58 2.74 -13.79
CA ARG A 25 17.18 2.66 -13.25
C ARG A 25 16.67 4.03 -12.76
N VAL A 26 17.10 5.10 -13.39
CA VAL A 26 16.59 6.44 -13.08
C VAL A 26 15.11 6.52 -13.43
N VAL A 27 14.32 6.96 -12.46
CA VAL A 27 12.86 7.08 -12.61
C VAL A 27 12.49 8.18 -13.61
N ASN A 28 11.41 7.94 -14.36
CA ASN A 28 10.79 8.93 -15.24
C ASN A 28 9.28 9.01 -14.95
N PRO A 29 8.71 10.19 -14.66
CA PRO A 29 9.39 11.48 -14.56
C PRO A 29 10.36 11.53 -13.37
N LYS A 30 11.30 12.51 -13.38
CA LYS A 30 12.23 12.72 -12.26
C LYS A 30 11.59 13.39 -11.05
N HIS A 31 10.40 13.94 -11.20
CA HIS A 31 9.57 14.47 -10.11
C HIS A 31 8.56 13.42 -9.64
N GLU A 32 7.88 13.71 -8.56
CA GLU A 32 6.81 12.89 -8.01
C GLU A 32 5.62 12.77 -8.99
N MET A 33 4.98 11.62 -9.02
CA MET A 33 3.82 11.39 -9.87
C MET A 33 2.55 12.06 -9.31
N VAL A 34 1.93 12.93 -10.10
CA VAL A 34 0.67 13.60 -9.76
C VAL A 34 -0.34 13.50 -10.89
N SER A 35 0.10 13.72 -12.11
CA SER A 35 -0.75 13.71 -13.30
C SER A 35 -0.87 12.32 -13.94
N LEU A 36 -1.89 12.12 -14.78
CA LEU A 36 -2.03 10.88 -15.55
C LEU A 36 -0.80 10.58 -16.43
N ASP A 37 -0.19 11.62 -17.01
CA ASP A 37 0.99 11.48 -17.84
C ASP A 37 2.19 11.00 -17.01
N ASP A 38 2.33 11.47 -15.77
CA ASP A 38 3.39 11.04 -14.86
C ASP A 38 3.25 9.54 -14.52
N TYR A 39 2.06 9.09 -14.15
CA TYR A 39 1.79 7.68 -13.89
C TYR A 39 2.10 6.82 -15.11
N ARG A 40 1.66 7.22 -16.30
CA ARG A 40 1.95 6.49 -17.54
C ARG A 40 3.45 6.39 -17.83
N LYS A 41 4.20 7.48 -17.66
CA LYS A 41 5.65 7.50 -17.84
C LYS A 41 6.36 6.59 -16.83
N ARG A 42 5.91 6.59 -15.58
CA ARG A 42 6.47 5.73 -14.55
C ARG A 42 6.23 4.26 -14.86
N TYR A 43 5.00 3.87 -15.23
CA TYR A 43 4.72 2.51 -15.69
C TYR A 43 5.59 2.12 -16.89
N ALA A 44 5.70 2.99 -17.88
CA ALA A 44 6.55 2.73 -19.05
C ALA A 44 8.01 2.49 -18.67
N THR A 45 8.53 3.27 -17.72
CA THR A 45 9.90 3.13 -17.21
C THR A 45 10.10 1.79 -16.51
N TYR A 46 9.23 1.43 -15.57
CA TYR A 46 9.31 0.16 -14.84
C TYR A 46 9.14 -1.04 -15.78
N ARG A 47 8.19 -0.96 -16.73
CA ARG A 47 7.97 -2.03 -17.74
C ARG A 47 9.07 -2.13 -18.79
N SER A 48 10.01 -1.20 -18.85
CA SER A 48 11.19 -1.31 -19.71
C SER A 48 12.28 -2.20 -19.10
N ASP A 49 12.24 -2.47 -17.78
CA ASP A 49 13.16 -3.40 -17.11
C ASP A 49 13.03 -4.80 -17.76
N PRO A 50 14.13 -5.39 -18.27
CA PRO A 50 14.08 -6.62 -19.05
C PRO A 50 13.58 -7.83 -18.24
N ASP A 51 13.91 -7.90 -16.95
CA ASP A 51 13.52 -9.02 -16.09
C ASP A 51 12.03 -8.94 -15.74
N LEU A 52 11.52 -7.75 -15.40
CA LEU A 52 10.10 -7.53 -15.17
C LEU A 52 9.28 -7.78 -16.42
N LYS A 53 9.77 -7.33 -17.57
CA LYS A 53 9.15 -7.58 -18.88
C LYS A 53 9.07 -9.08 -19.17
N LEU A 54 10.15 -9.82 -18.94
CA LEU A 54 10.21 -11.27 -19.13
C LEU A 54 9.24 -11.98 -18.18
N LEU A 55 9.16 -11.56 -16.92
CA LEU A 55 8.20 -12.09 -15.96
C LEU A 55 6.77 -11.96 -16.48
N HIS A 56 6.37 -10.75 -16.91
CA HIS A 56 5.03 -10.51 -17.45
C HIS A 56 4.72 -11.27 -18.74
N GLN A 57 5.74 -11.54 -19.57
CA GLN A 57 5.57 -12.36 -20.76
C GLN A 57 5.36 -13.85 -20.48
N LYS A 58 6.00 -14.35 -19.43
CA LYS A 58 6.08 -15.80 -19.16
C LYS A 58 5.11 -16.28 -18.10
N LYS A 59 4.61 -15.42 -17.24
CA LYS A 59 3.79 -15.80 -16.08
C LYS A 59 2.51 -14.97 -16.00
N PRO A 60 1.34 -15.61 -15.75
CA PRO A 60 0.14 -14.88 -15.43
C PRO A 60 0.30 -14.19 -14.07
N MET A 61 -0.23 -12.98 -13.95
CA MET A 61 -0.19 -12.19 -12.73
C MET A 61 -1.59 -12.04 -12.14
N ILE A 62 -1.71 -12.28 -10.84
CA ILE A 62 -2.87 -11.87 -10.03
C ILE A 62 -2.37 -10.74 -9.15
N SER A 63 -2.82 -9.52 -9.42
CA SER A 63 -2.32 -8.32 -8.78
C SER A 63 -3.45 -7.53 -8.13
N VAL A 64 -3.11 -6.79 -7.10
CA VAL A 64 -3.92 -5.75 -6.47
C VAL A 64 -2.98 -4.57 -6.20
N TRP A 65 -3.50 -3.37 -6.10
CA TRP A 65 -2.70 -2.21 -5.71
C TRP A 65 -2.41 -2.20 -4.22
N ASP A 66 -1.34 -1.51 -3.83
CA ASP A 66 -1.12 -0.98 -2.48
C ASP A 66 -1.28 0.55 -2.50
N ASP A 67 -0.52 1.29 -1.76
CA ASP A 67 -0.63 2.75 -1.72
C ASP A 67 0.22 3.44 -2.79
N HIS A 68 1.43 2.98 -3.08
CA HIS A 68 2.33 3.62 -4.04
C HIS A 68 1.81 3.63 -5.49
N GLU A 69 0.85 2.78 -5.84
CA GLU A 69 0.12 2.94 -7.10
C GLU A 69 -0.70 4.22 -7.16
N PHE A 70 -0.97 4.84 -6.01
CA PHE A 70 -1.60 6.17 -5.88
C PHE A 70 -0.56 7.18 -5.37
N THR A 71 -0.21 7.06 -4.09
CA THR A 71 0.84 7.78 -3.38
C THR A 71 0.92 7.30 -1.93
N ASN A 72 2.07 7.42 -1.30
CA ASN A 72 2.39 6.89 0.02
C ASN A 72 1.28 7.11 1.05
N ASP A 73 0.98 6.06 1.80
CA ASP A 73 -0.01 6.03 2.87
C ASP A 73 -1.39 6.56 2.44
N SER A 74 -1.87 6.10 1.28
CA SER A 74 -3.18 6.48 0.77
C SER A 74 -4.33 5.85 1.58
N TRP A 75 -5.42 6.62 1.70
CA TRP A 75 -6.71 6.16 2.21
C TRP A 75 -7.83 6.64 1.29
N GLN A 76 -9.10 6.39 1.63
CA GLN A 76 -10.23 6.72 0.77
C GLN A 76 -10.20 8.15 0.22
N LYS A 77 -9.87 9.14 1.06
CA LYS A 77 -10.03 10.58 0.77
C LYS A 77 -8.74 11.39 0.74
N GLY A 78 -7.59 10.74 0.84
CA GLY A 78 -6.30 11.41 0.86
C GLY A 78 -5.14 10.46 0.95
N ALA A 79 -3.96 11.00 1.16
CA ALA A 79 -2.73 10.27 1.39
C ALA A 79 -1.80 11.06 2.32
N GLN A 80 -0.80 10.39 2.87
CA GLN A 80 0.25 11.08 3.62
C GLN A 80 1.06 11.96 2.69
N ASN A 81 1.45 11.41 1.53
CA ASN A 81 2.23 12.12 0.51
C ASN A 81 1.31 12.76 -0.55
N HIS A 82 0.45 13.68 -0.11
CA HIS A 82 -0.39 14.50 -0.98
C HIS A 82 -0.67 15.86 -0.34
N SER A 83 -0.30 16.92 -1.04
CA SER A 83 -0.49 18.31 -0.61
C SER A 83 -1.56 19.04 -1.43
N LYS A 84 -2.00 20.20 -0.93
CA LYS A 84 -3.05 20.99 -1.60
C LYS A 84 -2.60 21.58 -2.93
N ASP A 85 -1.33 21.84 -3.09
CA ASP A 85 -0.71 22.44 -4.29
C ASP A 85 -0.68 21.46 -5.46
N GLU A 86 -0.82 20.17 -5.19
CA GLU A 86 -0.94 19.11 -6.20
C GLU A 86 -2.37 18.94 -6.71
N GLY A 87 -3.28 19.80 -6.28
CA GLY A 87 -4.69 19.74 -6.60
C GLY A 87 -5.49 18.84 -5.66
N THR A 88 -6.57 18.25 -6.14
CA THR A 88 -7.39 17.38 -5.28
C THR A 88 -6.91 15.94 -5.33
N PHE A 89 -6.88 15.27 -4.18
CA PHE A 89 -6.57 13.84 -4.12
C PHE A 89 -7.50 12.99 -5.01
N ALA A 90 -8.76 13.39 -5.14
CA ALA A 90 -9.71 12.70 -6.01
C ALA A 90 -9.25 12.69 -7.48
N ASN A 91 -8.68 13.79 -7.98
CA ASN A 91 -8.14 13.87 -9.33
C ASN A 91 -6.87 13.01 -9.47
N ARG A 92 -5.95 13.08 -8.50
CA ARG A 92 -4.76 12.22 -8.46
C ARG A 92 -5.14 10.74 -8.45
N LYS A 93 -6.05 10.34 -7.57
CA LYS A 93 -6.57 8.97 -7.50
C LYS A 93 -7.20 8.52 -8.81
N LYS A 94 -7.98 9.38 -9.48
CA LYS A 94 -8.56 9.07 -10.80
C LYS A 94 -7.48 8.83 -11.86
N SER A 95 -6.43 9.65 -11.90
CA SER A 95 -5.29 9.50 -12.80
C SER A 95 -4.54 8.19 -12.54
N ALA A 96 -4.25 7.90 -11.30
CA ALA A 96 -3.59 6.68 -10.86
C ALA A 96 -4.39 5.42 -11.25
N LEU A 97 -5.69 5.39 -10.95
CA LEU A 97 -6.58 4.28 -11.32
C LEU A 97 -6.64 4.07 -12.84
N GLN A 98 -6.70 5.16 -13.60
CA GLN A 98 -6.71 5.06 -15.05
C GLN A 98 -5.41 4.44 -15.57
N ALA A 99 -4.25 4.94 -15.15
CA ALA A 99 -2.96 4.39 -15.55
C ALA A 99 -2.82 2.92 -15.09
N TYR A 100 -3.23 2.60 -13.87
CA TYR A 100 -3.19 1.24 -13.37
C TYR A 100 -3.91 0.25 -14.29
N TYR A 101 -5.15 0.54 -14.69
CA TYR A 101 -5.89 -0.35 -15.59
C TYR A 101 -5.40 -0.33 -17.05
N GLU A 102 -4.69 0.70 -17.48
CA GLU A 102 -4.02 0.71 -18.79
C GLU A 102 -2.78 -0.19 -18.84
N TRP A 103 -2.07 -0.33 -17.72
CA TRP A 103 -0.78 -1.02 -17.66
C TRP A 103 -0.82 -2.39 -16.99
N MET A 104 -1.79 -2.64 -16.12
CA MET A 104 -1.93 -3.92 -15.43
C MET A 104 -2.90 -4.84 -16.16
N PRO A 105 -2.57 -6.14 -16.34
CA PRO A 105 -3.38 -7.09 -17.09
C PRO A 105 -4.60 -7.57 -16.28
N ILE A 106 -5.43 -6.63 -15.83
CA ILE A 106 -6.59 -6.88 -14.97
C ILE A 106 -7.86 -6.61 -15.77
N ARG A 107 -8.80 -7.55 -15.73
CA ARG A 107 -10.13 -7.33 -16.33
C ARG A 107 -10.93 -6.37 -15.50
N GLU A 108 -11.34 -5.27 -16.10
CA GLU A 108 -12.31 -4.36 -15.51
C GLU A 108 -13.69 -5.04 -15.44
N LYS A 109 -14.29 -5.01 -14.23
CA LYS A 109 -15.65 -5.48 -14.01
C LYS A 109 -16.43 -4.40 -13.27
N GLY A 110 -17.11 -3.53 -13.99
CA GLY A 110 -17.93 -2.47 -13.40
C GLY A 110 -17.10 -1.28 -12.91
N ARG A 111 -17.16 -0.97 -11.62
CA ARG A 111 -16.49 0.22 -11.05
C ARG A 111 -14.99 0.03 -10.95
N LYS A 112 -14.23 0.99 -11.50
CA LYS A 112 -12.75 0.97 -11.48
C LYS A 112 -12.13 1.08 -10.08
N ASP A 113 -12.86 1.61 -9.10
CA ASP A 113 -12.40 1.72 -7.71
C ASP A 113 -12.60 0.45 -6.88
N LYS A 114 -13.11 -0.64 -7.50
CA LYS A 114 -13.31 -1.94 -6.85
C LYS A 114 -12.39 -3.00 -7.44
N ILE A 115 -11.28 -3.24 -6.79
CA ILE A 115 -10.30 -4.21 -7.27
C ILE A 115 -10.44 -5.60 -6.61
N TRP A 116 -11.14 -5.72 -5.48
CA TRP A 116 -11.22 -6.99 -4.79
C TRP A 116 -11.95 -8.06 -5.60
N ARG A 117 -11.38 -9.23 -5.64
CA ARG A 117 -11.87 -10.36 -6.41
C ARG A 117 -11.36 -11.67 -5.83
N ASN A 118 -12.04 -12.78 -6.12
CA ASN A 118 -11.56 -14.10 -5.71
C ASN A 118 -11.19 -14.97 -6.91
N PHE A 119 -10.25 -15.87 -6.66
CA PHE A 119 -9.78 -16.88 -7.59
C PHE A 119 -9.85 -18.24 -6.91
N ARG A 120 -10.32 -19.24 -7.65
CA ARG A 120 -10.41 -20.62 -7.17
C ARG A 120 -9.42 -21.49 -7.93
N VAL A 121 -8.63 -22.29 -7.20
CA VAL A 121 -7.69 -23.24 -7.77
C VAL A 121 -8.15 -24.65 -7.36
N GLY A 122 -8.88 -25.30 -8.26
CA GLY A 122 -9.56 -26.56 -7.96
C GLY A 122 -10.43 -26.44 -6.70
N ASN A 123 -10.34 -27.44 -5.82
CA ASN A 123 -10.92 -27.43 -4.48
C ASN A 123 -9.88 -27.14 -3.38
N LEU A 124 -8.66 -26.75 -3.78
CA LEU A 124 -7.54 -26.56 -2.86
C LEU A 124 -7.53 -25.13 -2.28
N ILE A 125 -7.59 -24.12 -3.14
CA ILE A 125 -7.39 -22.72 -2.73
C ILE A 125 -8.56 -21.86 -3.18
N ASN A 126 -9.08 -21.08 -2.23
CA ASN A 126 -9.93 -19.91 -2.47
C ASN A 126 -9.09 -18.66 -2.12
N LEU A 127 -8.51 -18.00 -3.12
CA LEU A 127 -7.72 -16.79 -2.96
C LEU A 127 -8.63 -15.57 -3.10
N MET A 128 -8.70 -14.76 -2.05
CA MET A 128 -9.44 -13.49 -2.02
C MET A 128 -8.44 -12.34 -1.98
N MET A 129 -8.37 -11.57 -3.08
CA MET A 129 -7.55 -10.36 -3.17
C MET A 129 -8.35 -9.18 -2.66
N LEU A 130 -7.82 -8.44 -1.70
CA LEU A 130 -8.51 -7.36 -1.00
C LEU A 130 -7.91 -5.99 -1.37
N ASP A 131 -8.72 -4.94 -1.18
CA ASP A 131 -8.27 -3.55 -1.14
C ASP A 131 -8.27 -3.07 0.31
N THR A 132 -7.09 -2.89 0.87
CA THR A 132 -6.90 -2.37 2.23
C THR A 132 -6.40 -0.93 2.24
N ARG A 133 -6.37 -0.26 1.07
CA ARG A 133 -5.84 1.10 0.93
C ARG A 133 -6.87 2.13 0.46
N SER A 134 -7.59 1.86 -0.61
CA SER A 134 -8.18 2.96 -1.35
C SER A 134 -9.70 3.06 -1.30
N TYR A 135 -10.43 1.95 -1.09
CA TYR A 135 -11.87 1.95 -1.27
C TYR A 135 -12.66 2.66 -0.16
N GLU A 136 -12.63 2.13 1.05
CA GLU A 136 -13.34 2.71 2.21
C GLU A 136 -12.45 2.78 3.46
N ARG A 137 -11.12 2.70 3.30
CA ARG A 137 -10.18 2.85 4.40
C ARG A 137 -10.27 4.24 4.99
N ASP A 138 -10.41 4.32 6.29
CA ASP A 138 -10.24 5.58 7.04
C ASP A 138 -8.74 5.92 7.15
N LYS A 139 -8.46 7.20 7.39
CA LYS A 139 -7.09 7.67 7.61
C LYS A 139 -6.44 6.91 8.76
N GLN A 140 -5.23 6.40 8.54
CA GLN A 140 -4.41 5.80 9.58
C GLN A 140 -4.01 6.82 10.65
N LEU A 141 -3.62 6.32 11.82
CA LEU A 141 -3.08 7.19 12.86
C LEU A 141 -1.66 7.60 12.47
N ASP A 142 -1.39 8.86 12.66
CA ASP A 142 -0.05 9.41 12.54
C ASP A 142 0.62 9.26 13.91
N ILE A 143 1.53 8.28 14.01
CA ILE A 143 2.19 7.93 15.27
C ILE A 143 3.03 9.08 15.83
N GLU A 144 3.56 9.94 14.97
CA GLU A 144 4.40 11.07 15.38
C GLU A 144 3.65 12.08 16.23
N LYS A 145 2.35 12.20 16.04
CA LYS A 145 1.49 13.07 16.87
C LYS A 145 1.42 12.70 18.34
N TYR A 146 1.85 11.47 18.67
CA TYR A 146 1.86 10.98 20.04
C TYR A 146 3.24 11.07 20.69
N PHE A 147 4.23 11.65 20.00
CA PHE A 147 5.53 11.95 20.56
C PHE A 147 5.62 13.45 20.93
N ASP A 148 6.16 13.72 22.10
CA ASP A 148 6.63 15.02 22.55
C ASP A 148 8.14 14.89 22.79
N GLY A 149 8.92 15.30 21.82
CA GLY A 149 10.35 14.98 21.78
C GLY A 149 10.56 13.46 21.78
N ASN A 150 11.19 12.95 22.84
CA ASN A 150 11.42 11.51 23.01
C ASN A 150 10.37 10.81 23.87
N SER A 151 9.34 11.54 24.32
CA SER A 151 8.30 11.01 25.22
C SER A 151 7.06 10.59 24.44
N PHE A 152 6.63 9.34 24.62
CA PHE A 152 5.43 8.83 23.97
C PHE A 152 4.18 9.00 24.84
N ASN A 153 3.19 9.74 24.37
CA ASN A 153 1.92 9.94 25.04
C ASN A 153 0.98 8.73 24.83
N LYS A 154 1.21 7.69 25.62
CA LYS A 154 0.44 6.45 25.57
C LYS A 154 -1.07 6.68 25.73
N ASN A 155 -1.48 7.59 26.61
CA ASN A 155 -2.90 7.81 26.89
C ASN A 155 -3.63 8.42 25.69
N SER A 156 -3.04 9.41 25.03
CA SER A 156 -3.58 9.97 23.79
C SER A 156 -3.64 8.93 22.68
N TYR A 157 -2.58 8.13 22.51
CA TYR A 157 -2.55 7.05 21.54
C TYR A 157 -3.66 6.02 21.78
N LEU A 158 -3.79 5.52 23.01
CA LEU A 158 -4.84 4.54 23.38
C LEU A 158 -6.25 5.10 23.17
N LYS A 159 -6.46 6.39 23.46
CA LYS A 159 -7.73 7.06 23.20
C LYS A 159 -8.09 7.04 21.71
N ASP A 160 -7.13 7.25 20.84
CA ASP A 160 -7.37 7.34 19.40
C ASP A 160 -7.39 5.97 18.72
N ILE A 161 -6.52 5.02 19.10
CA ILE A 161 -6.50 3.68 18.51
C ILE A 161 -7.79 2.89 18.80
N ASN A 162 -8.45 3.17 19.93
CA ASN A 162 -9.70 2.53 20.31
C ASN A 162 -10.95 3.16 19.64
N LYS A 163 -10.80 4.23 18.87
CA LYS A 163 -11.92 4.77 18.09
C LYS A 163 -12.24 3.84 16.93
N PRO A 164 -13.53 3.60 16.64
CA PRO A 164 -13.91 2.80 15.46
C PRO A 164 -13.34 3.41 14.18
N ARG A 165 -12.63 2.59 13.42
CA ARG A 165 -12.10 2.94 12.09
C ARG A 165 -12.39 1.81 11.10
N LYS A 166 -12.56 2.18 9.84
CA LYS A 166 -12.79 1.22 8.76
C LYS A 166 -11.47 0.91 8.05
N LEU A 167 -11.24 -0.35 7.80
CA LEU A 167 -10.17 -0.82 6.93
C LEU A 167 -10.70 -1.24 5.56
N LEU A 168 -11.70 -2.11 5.54
CA LEU A 168 -12.24 -2.72 4.31
C LEU A 168 -13.53 -2.05 3.82
N GLY A 169 -14.22 -1.34 4.71
CA GLY A 169 -15.55 -0.85 4.45
C GLY A 169 -16.63 -1.95 4.43
N LYS A 170 -17.90 -1.52 4.42
CA LYS A 170 -19.04 -2.42 4.57
C LYS A 170 -19.24 -3.33 3.35
N GLU A 171 -19.08 -2.79 2.16
CA GLU A 171 -19.34 -3.52 0.93
C GLU A 171 -18.33 -4.66 0.72
N GLN A 172 -17.04 -4.37 0.85
CA GLN A 172 -16.00 -5.38 0.73
C GLN A 172 -16.10 -6.43 1.84
N PHE A 173 -16.38 -6.02 3.07
CA PHE A 173 -16.59 -6.94 4.18
C PHE A 173 -17.75 -7.91 3.93
N ASN A 174 -18.89 -7.41 3.45
CA ASN A 174 -20.02 -8.26 3.09
C ASN A 174 -19.68 -9.20 1.93
N TRP A 175 -18.93 -8.71 0.93
CA TRP A 175 -18.45 -9.55 -0.16
C TRP A 175 -17.57 -10.70 0.36
N ILE A 176 -16.63 -10.46 1.27
CA ILE A 176 -15.81 -11.50 1.89
C ILE A 176 -16.71 -12.57 2.51
N ARG A 177 -17.71 -12.19 3.29
CA ARG A 177 -18.65 -13.13 3.92
C ARG A 177 -19.36 -14.04 2.92
N THR A 178 -19.61 -13.57 1.71
CA THR A 178 -20.21 -14.38 0.63
C THR A 178 -19.19 -15.25 -0.10
N LYS A 179 -17.89 -15.03 0.07
CA LYS A 179 -16.83 -15.75 -0.65
C LYS A 179 -16.06 -16.74 0.22
N VAL A 180 -16.12 -16.59 1.54
CA VAL A 180 -15.57 -17.61 2.45
C VAL A 180 -16.37 -18.91 2.25
N ASP A 181 -15.65 -19.98 1.99
CA ASP A 181 -16.24 -21.28 1.63
C ASP A 181 -15.39 -22.41 2.25
N SER A 182 -15.96 -23.13 3.19
CA SER A 182 -15.30 -24.21 3.94
C SER A 182 -15.03 -25.47 3.11
N SER A 183 -15.55 -25.54 1.89
CA SER A 183 -15.27 -26.65 0.97
C SER A 183 -13.84 -26.63 0.42
N PHE A 184 -13.16 -25.47 0.47
CA PHE A 184 -11.75 -25.34 0.11
C PHE A 184 -10.84 -25.68 1.28
N LYS A 185 -9.71 -26.34 0.98
CA LYS A 185 -8.71 -26.64 2.00
C LYS A 185 -8.06 -25.37 2.57
N TRP A 186 -7.88 -24.33 1.72
CA TRP A 186 -7.27 -23.07 2.11
C TRP A 186 -8.11 -21.88 1.65
N SER A 187 -8.44 -21.01 2.57
CA SER A 187 -8.92 -19.65 2.28
C SER A 187 -7.77 -18.69 2.53
N ILE A 188 -7.29 -18.05 1.44
CA ILE A 188 -6.14 -17.15 1.48
C ILE A 188 -6.62 -15.74 1.21
N PHE A 189 -6.24 -14.80 2.08
CA PHE A 189 -6.45 -13.36 1.90
C PHE A 189 -5.16 -12.71 1.42
N GLY A 190 -5.14 -12.27 0.15
CA GLY A 190 -4.09 -11.43 -0.39
C GLY A 190 -4.41 -9.96 -0.08
N GLN A 191 -3.62 -9.34 0.77
CA GLN A 191 -3.85 -7.98 1.23
C GLN A 191 -2.51 -7.29 1.56
N GLN A 192 -2.51 -5.97 1.67
CA GLN A 192 -1.31 -5.14 1.60
C GLN A 192 -0.70 -4.85 2.97
N ILE A 193 -1.51 -4.73 4.00
CA ILE A 193 -1.06 -4.28 5.32
C ILE A 193 -0.88 -5.44 6.28
N LEU A 194 0.01 -5.28 7.25
CA LEU A 194 0.21 -6.29 8.29
C LEU A 194 -0.98 -6.33 9.25
N ILE A 195 -1.71 -7.46 9.24
CA ILE A 195 -2.79 -7.74 10.18
C ILE A 195 -2.29 -8.76 11.20
N GLY A 196 -1.74 -8.30 12.27
CA GLY A 196 -1.27 -9.20 13.32
C GLY A 196 -0.57 -8.41 14.43
N PRO A 197 -0.38 -9.04 15.59
CA PRO A 197 0.37 -8.40 16.65
C PRO A 197 1.81 -8.18 16.18
N LYS A 198 2.28 -6.95 16.32
CA LYS A 198 3.68 -6.60 16.16
C LYS A 198 4.38 -6.74 17.50
N TYR A 199 5.37 -7.59 17.56
CA TYR A 199 6.19 -7.76 18.77
C TYR A 199 7.47 -6.97 18.64
N LEU A 200 7.80 -6.16 19.65
CA LEU A 200 9.09 -5.52 19.72
C LEU A 200 10.19 -6.60 19.84
N PRO A 201 11.22 -6.54 19.00
CA PRO A 201 12.36 -7.46 19.13
C PRO A 201 12.97 -7.41 20.53
N THR A 202 13.46 -8.54 21.03
CA THR A 202 14.02 -8.65 22.37
C THR A 202 15.20 -7.72 22.61
N ILE A 203 15.90 -7.31 21.55
CA ILE A 203 16.97 -6.32 21.62
C ILE A 203 16.52 -4.98 22.23
N PHE A 204 15.26 -4.62 22.11
CA PHE A 204 14.72 -3.42 22.75
C PHE A 204 14.75 -3.48 24.27
N LYS A 205 14.87 -4.67 24.88
CA LYS A 205 15.05 -4.82 26.32
C LYS A 205 16.46 -4.41 26.77
N THR A 206 17.43 -4.37 25.87
CA THR A 206 18.82 -3.99 26.14
C THR A 206 19.08 -2.51 25.88
N VAL A 207 18.13 -1.81 25.26
CA VAL A 207 18.23 -0.37 25.04
C VAL A 207 17.93 0.34 26.37
N ASP A 208 18.80 1.27 26.75
CA ASP A 208 18.61 2.05 27.96
C ASP A 208 17.30 2.88 27.92
N LYS A 209 16.79 3.25 29.09
CA LYS A 209 15.52 3.97 29.21
C LYS A 209 15.51 5.34 28.51
N GLU A 210 16.67 5.95 28.35
CA GLU A 210 16.79 7.27 27.73
C GLU A 210 16.70 7.17 26.21
N ASN A 211 17.29 6.15 25.61
CA ASN A 211 17.30 5.94 24.17
C ASN A 211 16.11 5.11 23.66
N PHE A 212 15.40 4.39 24.55
CA PHE A 212 14.26 3.56 24.17
C PHE A 212 13.19 4.30 23.35
N PRO A 213 12.75 5.53 23.68
CA PRO A 213 11.78 6.25 22.88
C PRO A 213 12.25 6.53 21.45
N LYS A 214 13.51 6.87 21.26
CA LYS A 214 14.10 7.09 19.92
C LYS A 214 14.08 5.81 19.08
N PHE A 215 14.45 4.69 19.69
CA PHE A 215 14.41 3.38 19.02
C PHE A 215 12.97 2.98 18.69
N LEU A 216 12.05 3.17 19.62
CA LEU A 216 10.63 2.88 19.40
C LEU A 216 10.07 3.72 18.24
N HIS A 217 10.33 5.01 18.21
CA HIS A 217 9.93 5.91 17.14
C HIS A 217 10.46 5.43 15.78
N LYS A 218 11.77 5.17 15.69
CA LYS A 218 12.39 4.66 14.47
C LYS A 218 11.81 3.31 14.05
N TYR A 219 11.57 2.40 15.01
CA TYR A 219 10.99 1.10 14.71
C TYR A 219 9.55 1.22 14.18
N LEU A 220 8.73 2.04 14.80
CA LEU A 220 7.34 2.25 14.37
C LEU A 220 7.25 2.95 13.01
N SER A 221 8.14 3.90 12.73
CA SER A 221 8.21 4.54 11.41
C SER A 221 8.63 3.58 10.30
N LEU A 222 9.54 2.62 10.60
CA LEU A 222 9.96 1.60 9.64
C LEU A 222 8.95 0.46 9.49
N ALA A 223 8.23 0.14 10.57
CA ALA A 223 7.27 -0.97 10.57
C ALA A 223 5.91 -0.59 9.98
N GLY A 224 5.71 0.69 9.65
CA GLY A 224 4.41 1.24 9.30
C GLY A 224 3.47 1.36 10.50
N THR A 225 2.48 2.18 10.39
CA THR A 225 1.45 2.43 11.43
C THR A 225 0.09 1.87 11.06
N ASP A 226 0.05 1.02 10.10
CA ASP A 226 -1.16 0.40 9.54
C ASP A 226 -1.80 -0.63 10.46
#